data_e34f593629d4f115ee5165453aa70834
#
_entry.id   e34f593629d4f115ee5165453aa70834
#
_cell.length_a   1.000
_cell.length_b   1.000
_cell.length_c   1.000
_cell.angle_alpha   90.00
_cell.angle_beta   90.00
_cell.angle_gamma   90.00
#
_symmetry.space_group_name_H-M   'P 1'
#
loop_
_entity.id
_entity.type
_entity.pdbx_description
1 polymer ?
#
loop_
_entity_poly.entity_id
_entity_poly.type
_entity_poly.pdbx_seq_one_letter_code
_entity_poly.pdbx_strand_id
1 'polypeptide(L)'
;MIKLVCTLLSVCLLALPMSASVLADDLSAAPQTQYEEVGFLPGTVPAASALTDGISLPLSALALSMLECGLEYDANSDAFVWNALYYVLSLYGHTDDRAQVTEQALLLPSECIGDFFVALFAHRQELPAIPAELADKIAYDPNSDSYQLALGDPALVAVGLTSPTPTAEGLFTLDGTLTAPDRGNVICSFRAVLTENDTMFGFSVVDFVFS
;
A
#
# COMPACT_ATOMS: atom_id res chain seq x y z
N MET A 1 -9.33 -25.90 17.33
CA MET A 1 -10.14 -24.84 17.95
C MET A 1 -9.21 -23.99 18.80
N ILE A 2 -8.57 -22.97 18.20
CA ILE A 2 -7.75 -22.00 18.93
C ILE A 2 -8.34 -20.65 18.60
N LYS A 3 -9.12 -20.12 19.56
CA LYS A 3 -9.55 -18.73 19.55
C LYS A 3 -8.35 -17.90 19.99
N LEU A 4 -7.67 -17.25 19.06
CA LEU A 4 -6.69 -16.24 19.39
C LEU A 4 -7.41 -14.91 19.58
N VAL A 5 -7.26 -14.41 20.77
CA VAL A 5 -7.87 -13.21 21.32
C VAL A 5 -7.27 -11.98 20.64
N CYS A 6 -8.15 -11.23 19.97
CA CYS A 6 -7.87 -9.88 19.49
C CYS A 6 -7.94 -8.93 20.69
N THR A 7 -6.81 -8.65 21.32
CA THR A 7 -6.68 -7.56 22.31
C THR A 7 -5.23 -7.18 22.40
N LEU A 8 -4.92 -5.98 21.99
CA LEU A 8 -3.89 -5.06 22.49
C LEU A 8 -3.44 -4.10 21.40
N LEU A 9 -4.19 -3.04 21.21
CA LEU A 9 -3.60 -1.75 20.84
C LEU A 9 -3.81 -0.82 22.02
N SER A 10 -2.87 -0.89 22.98
CA SER A 10 -2.80 0.04 24.09
C SER A 10 -1.85 1.17 23.72
N VAL A 11 -2.41 2.35 23.58
CA VAL A 11 -1.75 3.62 23.36
C VAL A 11 -0.81 3.89 24.53
N CYS A 12 0.52 3.96 24.29
CA CYS A 12 1.46 4.57 25.21
C CYS A 12 1.78 6.00 24.75
N LEU A 13 1.09 6.95 25.37
CA LEU A 13 1.45 8.37 25.34
C LEU A 13 2.66 8.57 26.25
N LEU A 14 3.82 8.91 25.68
CA LEU A 14 4.95 9.44 26.43
C LEU A 14 5.31 10.82 25.91
N ALA A 15 4.98 11.82 26.70
CA ALA A 15 5.42 13.19 26.53
C ALA A 15 6.91 13.31 26.92
N LEU A 16 7.72 13.94 26.07
CA LEU A 16 9.05 14.43 26.43
C LEU A 16 9.20 15.91 26.06
N PRO A 17 9.96 16.66 26.86
CA PRO A 17 9.94 18.12 26.81
C PRO A 17 10.86 18.73 25.75
N MET A 18 10.45 19.90 25.28
CA MET A 18 11.22 20.85 24.46
C MET A 18 12.52 21.27 25.12
N SER A 19 13.59 21.27 24.34
CA SER A 19 14.73 22.13 24.58
C SER A 19 15.10 22.84 23.28
N ALA A 20 14.89 24.14 23.27
CA ALA A 20 15.33 25.05 22.24
C ALA A 20 16.83 25.30 22.36
N SER A 21 17.57 25.24 21.26
CA SER A 21 18.86 25.86 21.10
C SER A 21 18.97 26.49 19.74
N VAL A 22 19.00 27.82 19.75
CA VAL A 22 19.32 28.71 18.63
C VAL A 22 20.83 28.66 18.42
N LEU A 23 21.29 28.45 17.19
CA LEU A 23 22.52 29.02 16.67
C LEU A 23 22.39 29.19 15.14
N ALA A 24 22.61 30.42 14.73
CA ALA A 24 22.62 30.88 13.35
C ALA A 24 23.97 30.62 12.67
N ASP A 25 23.94 30.81 11.36
CA ASP A 25 25.05 30.96 10.40
C ASP A 25 25.64 29.66 9.83
N ASP A 26 25.32 29.32 8.58
CA ASP A 26 26.21 29.65 7.46
C ASP A 26 25.51 29.38 6.12
N LEU A 27 25.44 30.39 5.26
CA LEU A 27 25.02 30.30 3.86
C LEU A 27 26.19 29.77 3.03
N SER A 28 26.11 28.58 2.50
CA SER A 28 26.95 28.21 1.35
C SER A 28 26.28 27.13 0.49
N ALA A 29 25.91 27.57 -0.72
CA ALA A 29 25.80 26.82 -1.97
C ALA A 29 25.13 25.43 -1.93
N ALA A 30 23.84 25.40 -2.23
CA ALA A 30 23.17 24.19 -2.68
C ALA A 30 23.70 23.79 -4.09
N PRO A 31 24.06 22.52 -4.32
CA PRO A 31 24.28 22.03 -5.66
C PRO A 31 22.92 21.95 -6.38
N GLN A 32 22.82 22.67 -7.51
CA GLN A 32 21.71 22.51 -8.45
C GLN A 32 21.79 21.11 -9.03
N THR A 33 20.93 20.21 -8.55
CA THR A 33 20.65 18.94 -9.23
C THR A 33 19.85 19.27 -10.48
N GLN A 34 20.52 19.20 -11.64
CA GLN A 34 19.85 19.13 -12.93
C GLN A 34 19.01 17.85 -12.93
N TYR A 35 17.70 18.00 -12.90
CA TYR A 35 16.80 16.92 -13.28
C TYR A 35 16.93 16.77 -14.79
N GLU A 36 17.68 15.76 -15.24
CA GLU A 36 17.61 15.29 -16.61
C GLU A 36 16.19 14.75 -16.82
N GLU A 37 15.45 15.43 -17.67
CA GLU A 37 14.19 14.97 -18.20
C GLU A 37 14.44 13.68 -18.97
N VAL A 38 14.28 12.52 -18.32
CA VAL A 38 14.39 11.21 -18.96
C VAL A 38 13.17 11.06 -19.85
N GLY A 39 13.32 11.46 -21.10
CA GLY A 39 12.33 11.23 -22.13
C GLY A 39 12.04 9.72 -22.25
N PHE A 40 10.82 9.33 -21.95
CA PHE A 40 10.33 7.97 -22.14
C PHE A 40 10.40 7.65 -23.65
N LEU A 41 11.33 6.81 -24.03
CA LEU A 41 11.34 6.18 -25.35
C LEU A 41 10.30 5.05 -25.35
N PRO A 42 9.35 5.05 -26.29
CA PRO A 42 8.39 3.95 -26.37
C PRO A 42 9.15 2.65 -26.70
N GLY A 43 9.07 1.67 -25.81
CA GLY A 43 9.65 0.35 -25.98
C GLY A 43 10.75 -0.06 -25.00
N THR A 44 11.09 0.77 -24.00
CA THR A 44 12.02 0.35 -22.94
C THR A 44 11.23 -0.38 -21.87
N VAL A 45 11.41 -1.70 -21.78
CA VAL A 45 10.92 -2.48 -20.64
C VAL A 45 11.59 -1.91 -19.39
N PRO A 46 10.83 -1.43 -18.37
CA PRO A 46 11.41 -0.95 -17.14
C PRO A 46 12.36 -1.99 -16.54
N ALA A 47 13.45 -1.56 -15.92
CA ALA A 47 14.34 -2.49 -15.24
C ALA A 47 13.55 -3.27 -14.19
N ALA A 48 13.74 -4.59 -14.08
CA ALA A 48 13.00 -5.48 -13.19
C ALA A 48 12.93 -4.98 -11.72
N SER A 49 13.95 -4.22 -11.28
CA SER A 49 13.97 -3.59 -9.95
C SER A 49 12.97 -2.45 -9.80
N ALA A 50 12.76 -1.61 -10.82
CA ALA A 50 11.78 -0.52 -10.77
C ALA A 50 10.34 -1.06 -10.75
N LEU A 51 10.10 -2.22 -11.39
CA LEU A 51 8.82 -2.89 -11.40
C LEU A 51 8.45 -3.46 -10.02
N THR A 52 9.42 -4.07 -9.33
CA THR A 52 9.19 -4.63 -7.99
C THR A 52 9.01 -3.55 -6.92
N ASP A 53 9.69 -2.42 -7.05
CA ASP A 53 9.64 -1.34 -6.05
C ASP A 53 8.23 -0.71 -5.98
N GLY A 54 7.59 -0.44 -7.12
CA GLY A 54 6.25 0.16 -7.17
C GLY A 54 5.17 -0.73 -6.57
N ILE A 55 5.15 -2.03 -6.91
CA ILE A 55 4.09 -2.96 -6.49
C ILE A 55 4.33 -3.58 -5.11
N SER A 56 5.52 -3.42 -4.51
CA SER A 56 5.88 -4.05 -3.23
C SER A 56 4.94 -3.64 -2.09
N LEU A 57 4.61 -2.35 -2.00
CA LEU A 57 3.73 -1.82 -0.96
C LEU A 57 2.29 -2.35 -1.09
N PRO A 58 1.61 -2.26 -2.26
CA PRO A 58 0.32 -2.87 -2.46
C PRO A 58 0.27 -4.38 -2.15
N LEU A 59 1.27 -5.16 -2.59
CA LEU A 59 1.31 -6.59 -2.34
C LEU A 59 1.50 -6.93 -0.86
N SER A 60 2.34 -6.17 -0.13
CA SER A 60 2.52 -6.39 1.31
C SER A 60 1.24 -6.13 2.10
N ALA A 61 0.53 -5.04 1.79
CA ALA A 61 -0.74 -4.70 2.42
C ALA A 61 -1.84 -5.71 2.08
N LEU A 62 -1.90 -6.17 0.82
CA LEU A 62 -2.84 -7.20 0.38
C LEU A 62 -2.63 -8.51 1.14
N ALA A 63 -1.37 -8.99 1.20
CA ALA A 63 -1.02 -10.19 1.96
C ALA A 63 -1.38 -10.07 3.44
N LEU A 64 -1.08 -8.92 4.07
CA LEU A 64 -1.41 -8.67 5.48
C LEU A 64 -2.92 -8.66 5.70
N SER A 65 -3.69 -7.98 4.84
CA SER A 65 -5.16 -7.96 4.88
C SER A 65 -5.75 -9.37 4.83
N MET A 66 -5.28 -10.19 3.88
CA MET A 66 -5.76 -11.57 3.71
C MET A 66 -5.43 -12.43 4.92
N LEU A 67 -4.24 -12.29 5.51
CA LEU A 67 -3.84 -13.02 6.71
C LEU A 67 -4.66 -12.64 7.93
N GLU A 68 -4.81 -11.36 8.21
CA GLU A 68 -5.49 -10.88 9.41
C GLU A 68 -7.00 -11.09 9.34
N CYS A 69 -7.59 -10.95 8.17
CA CYS A 69 -9.02 -11.17 7.95
C CYS A 69 -9.36 -12.65 7.69
N GLY A 70 -8.37 -13.51 7.44
CA GLY A 70 -8.60 -14.92 7.08
C GLY A 70 -9.33 -15.08 5.75
N LEU A 71 -9.03 -14.21 4.77
CA LEU A 71 -9.70 -14.15 3.48
C LEU A 71 -8.79 -14.70 2.38
N GLU A 72 -9.40 -15.23 1.32
CA GLU A 72 -8.75 -15.52 0.04
C GLU A 72 -8.97 -14.35 -0.92
N TYR A 73 -8.11 -14.23 -1.95
CA TYR A 73 -8.23 -13.18 -2.95
C TYR A 73 -9.54 -13.36 -3.74
N ASP A 74 -10.42 -12.37 -3.66
CA ASP A 74 -11.70 -12.36 -4.38
C ASP A 74 -12.05 -10.93 -4.81
N ALA A 75 -11.63 -10.56 -6.02
CA ALA A 75 -11.93 -9.25 -6.61
C ALA A 75 -13.44 -8.98 -6.80
N ASN A 76 -14.32 -9.99 -6.72
CA ASN A 76 -15.76 -9.83 -6.86
C ASN A 76 -16.46 -9.54 -5.53
N SER A 77 -15.81 -9.80 -4.40
CA SER A 77 -16.34 -9.54 -3.07
C SER A 77 -16.15 -8.07 -2.67
N ASP A 78 -17.23 -7.31 -2.48
CA ASP A 78 -17.16 -5.91 -2.03
C ASP A 78 -16.46 -5.79 -0.67
N ALA A 79 -16.73 -6.71 0.24
CA ALA A 79 -16.10 -6.74 1.55
C ALA A 79 -14.59 -7.01 1.45
N PHE A 80 -14.16 -7.93 0.57
CA PHE A 80 -12.75 -8.18 0.33
C PHE A 80 -12.06 -6.96 -0.25
N VAL A 81 -12.64 -6.34 -1.29
CA VAL A 81 -12.09 -5.15 -1.94
C VAL A 81 -11.84 -4.03 -0.93
N TRP A 82 -12.82 -3.73 -0.10
CA TRP A 82 -12.67 -2.66 0.89
C TRP A 82 -11.76 -3.02 2.06
N ASN A 83 -11.68 -4.28 2.47
CA ASN A 83 -10.67 -4.70 3.45
C ASN A 83 -9.25 -4.52 2.88
N ALA A 84 -8.99 -4.98 1.66
CA ALA A 84 -7.69 -4.82 1.02
C ALA A 84 -7.32 -3.33 0.83
N LEU A 85 -8.27 -2.50 0.36
CA LEU A 85 -8.08 -1.05 0.25
C LEU A 85 -7.80 -0.42 1.62
N TYR A 86 -8.55 -0.76 2.65
CA TYR A 86 -8.30 -0.24 3.99
C TYR A 86 -6.86 -0.49 4.45
N TYR A 87 -6.35 -1.69 4.26
CA TYR A 87 -4.97 -2.03 4.64
C TYR A 87 -3.95 -1.23 3.82
N VAL A 88 -4.07 -1.20 2.50
CA VAL A 88 -3.10 -0.49 1.67
C VAL A 88 -3.12 1.01 1.94
N LEU A 89 -4.29 1.60 2.08
CA LEU A 89 -4.44 3.04 2.34
C LEU A 89 -3.99 3.42 3.75
N SER A 90 -4.35 2.64 4.78
CA SER A 90 -3.90 2.88 6.15
C SER A 90 -2.39 2.83 6.29
N LEU A 91 -1.74 1.85 5.63
CA LEU A 91 -0.30 1.65 5.74
C LEU A 91 0.48 2.61 4.84
N TYR A 92 0.02 2.86 3.61
CA TYR A 92 0.80 3.52 2.58
C TYR A 92 0.13 4.73 1.93
N GLY A 93 -1.15 4.99 2.17
CA GLY A 93 -1.85 6.15 1.59
C GLY A 93 -1.21 7.49 1.94
N HIS A 94 -0.52 7.58 3.08
CA HIS A 94 0.21 8.79 3.48
C HIS A 94 1.43 9.11 2.59
N THR A 95 1.87 8.19 1.73
CA THR A 95 2.97 8.40 0.78
C THR A 95 2.52 9.11 -0.50
N ASP A 96 1.21 9.23 -0.73
CA ASP A 96 0.65 10.00 -1.84
C ASP A 96 0.69 11.49 -1.51
N ASP A 97 1.22 12.31 -2.42
CA ASP A 97 1.37 13.76 -2.23
C ASP A 97 0.03 14.49 -2.05
N ARG A 98 -1.09 13.89 -2.46
CA ARG A 98 -2.45 14.42 -2.29
C ARG A 98 -3.02 14.13 -0.89
N ALA A 99 -2.37 13.25 -0.13
CA ALA A 99 -2.82 12.85 1.21
C ALA A 99 -2.64 13.98 2.22
N GLN A 100 -3.58 14.09 3.15
CA GLN A 100 -3.47 14.97 4.31
C GLN A 100 -3.44 14.13 5.58
N VAL A 101 -2.32 14.20 6.30
CA VAL A 101 -2.13 13.48 7.56
C VAL A 101 -2.44 14.42 8.71
N THR A 102 -3.34 14.02 9.60
CA THR A 102 -3.66 14.68 10.86
C THR A 102 -3.20 13.82 12.03
N GLU A 103 -3.29 14.33 13.27
CA GLU A 103 -2.96 13.54 14.47
C GLU A 103 -3.87 12.30 14.66
N GLN A 104 -5.06 12.29 14.03
CA GLN A 104 -6.08 11.30 14.29
C GLN A 104 -6.50 10.52 13.05
N ALA A 105 -6.19 11.01 11.85
CA ALA A 105 -6.68 10.45 10.61
C ALA A 105 -5.81 10.76 9.40
N LEU A 106 -5.94 9.91 8.41
CA LEU A 106 -5.49 10.12 7.05
C LEU A 106 -6.69 10.52 6.20
N LEU A 107 -6.57 11.63 5.48
CA LEU A 107 -7.57 12.12 4.52
C LEU A 107 -7.02 11.95 3.11
N LEU A 108 -7.77 11.27 2.26
CA LEU A 108 -7.38 10.95 0.88
C LEU A 108 -8.49 11.39 -0.08
N PRO A 109 -8.19 12.16 -1.14
CA PRO A 109 -9.12 12.40 -2.23
C PRO A 109 -9.60 11.09 -2.87
N SER A 110 -10.81 11.08 -3.43
CA SER A 110 -11.38 9.89 -4.07
C SER A 110 -10.53 9.35 -5.23
N GLU A 111 -9.82 10.24 -5.93
CA GLU A 111 -8.86 9.85 -6.98
C GLU A 111 -7.74 8.95 -6.44
N CYS A 112 -7.20 9.23 -5.25
CA CYS A 112 -6.18 8.38 -4.63
C CYS A 112 -6.72 6.96 -4.40
N ILE A 113 -7.96 6.86 -3.90
CA ILE A 113 -8.59 5.55 -3.70
C ILE A 113 -8.69 4.78 -5.01
N GLY A 114 -9.07 5.48 -6.09
CA GLY A 114 -9.14 4.91 -7.44
C GLY A 114 -7.79 4.34 -7.91
N ASP A 115 -6.69 5.05 -7.70
CA ASP A 115 -5.35 4.62 -8.10
C ASP A 115 -4.92 3.34 -7.37
N PHE A 116 -5.12 3.28 -6.05
CA PHE A 116 -4.85 2.07 -5.27
C PHE A 116 -5.79 0.91 -5.62
N PHE A 117 -7.07 1.23 -5.88
CA PHE A 117 -8.05 0.22 -6.31
C PHE A 117 -7.63 -0.48 -7.60
N VAL A 118 -7.22 0.29 -8.62
CA VAL A 118 -6.76 -0.29 -9.90
C VAL A 118 -5.49 -1.12 -9.71
N ALA A 119 -4.60 -0.75 -8.80
CA ALA A 119 -3.40 -1.53 -8.51
C ALA A 119 -3.71 -2.90 -7.89
N LEU A 120 -4.75 -2.98 -7.05
CA LEU A 120 -5.13 -4.22 -6.37
C LEU A 120 -6.06 -5.13 -7.19
N PHE A 121 -6.81 -4.58 -8.17
CA PHE A 121 -7.91 -5.29 -8.82
C PHE A 121 -7.95 -5.04 -10.34
N ALA A 122 -7.16 -5.80 -11.11
CA ALA A 122 -7.02 -5.63 -12.56
C ALA A 122 -8.33 -5.76 -13.35
N HIS A 123 -9.27 -6.58 -12.88
CA HIS A 123 -10.49 -6.94 -13.63
C HIS A 123 -11.74 -6.22 -13.11
N ARG A 124 -11.62 -5.38 -12.11
CA ARG A 124 -12.75 -4.64 -11.55
C ARG A 124 -12.70 -3.18 -11.98
N GLN A 125 -13.77 -2.71 -12.62
CA GLN A 125 -13.82 -1.36 -13.18
C GLN A 125 -14.43 -0.32 -12.24
N GLU A 126 -15.26 -0.74 -11.29
CA GLU A 126 -15.99 0.15 -10.41
C GLU A 126 -15.70 -0.13 -8.95
N LEU A 127 -15.37 0.93 -8.22
CA LEU A 127 -15.22 0.88 -6.77
C LEU A 127 -16.61 0.66 -6.14
N PRO A 128 -16.82 -0.41 -5.35
CA PRO A 128 -18.10 -0.66 -4.72
C PRO A 128 -18.40 0.34 -3.59
N ALA A 129 -19.66 0.39 -3.13
CA ALA A 129 -20.00 1.13 -1.94
C ALA A 129 -19.28 0.53 -0.71
N ILE A 130 -18.93 1.39 0.28
CA ILE A 130 -18.30 0.93 1.52
C ILE A 130 -19.27 0.00 2.26
N PRO A 131 -18.86 -1.24 2.58
CA PRO A 131 -19.68 -2.15 3.36
C PRO A 131 -19.96 -1.62 4.77
N ALA A 132 -21.14 -1.91 5.30
CA ALA A 132 -21.57 -1.39 6.60
C ALA A 132 -20.63 -1.79 7.76
N GLU A 133 -19.99 -2.95 7.67
CA GLU A 133 -19.01 -3.46 8.62
C GLU A 133 -17.67 -2.69 8.65
N LEU A 134 -17.41 -1.85 7.66
CA LEU A 134 -16.23 -1.00 7.60
C LEU A 134 -16.53 0.49 7.82
N ALA A 135 -17.79 0.85 8.08
CA ALA A 135 -18.21 2.24 8.25
C ALA A 135 -17.58 2.94 9.47
N ASP A 136 -17.08 2.19 10.44
CA ASP A 136 -16.33 2.70 11.60
C ASP A 136 -14.82 2.88 11.30
N LYS A 137 -14.32 2.31 10.20
CA LYS A 137 -12.91 2.37 9.79
C LYS A 137 -12.67 3.33 8.64
N ILE A 138 -13.63 3.46 7.73
CA ILE A 138 -13.54 4.28 6.53
C ILE A 138 -14.81 5.12 6.44
N ALA A 139 -14.65 6.44 6.42
CA ALA A 139 -15.75 7.38 6.20
C ALA A 139 -15.52 8.18 4.91
N TYR A 140 -16.56 8.31 4.09
CA TYR A 140 -16.54 9.16 2.91
C TYR A 140 -17.28 10.47 3.18
N ASP A 141 -16.62 11.60 2.89
CA ASP A 141 -17.24 12.92 2.92
C ASP A 141 -17.54 13.41 1.50
N PRO A 142 -18.82 13.47 1.10
CA PRO A 142 -19.20 13.91 -0.23
C PRO A 142 -18.96 15.41 -0.48
N ASN A 143 -18.78 16.22 0.57
CA ASN A 143 -18.55 17.67 0.39
C ASN A 143 -17.12 17.97 -0.05
N SER A 144 -16.18 17.20 0.43
CA SER A 144 -14.75 17.33 0.09
C SER A 144 -14.29 16.28 -0.92
N ASP A 145 -15.16 15.36 -1.33
CA ASP A 145 -14.85 14.21 -2.18
C ASP A 145 -13.62 13.47 -1.67
N SER A 146 -13.62 13.13 -0.38
CA SER A 146 -12.48 12.52 0.29
C SER A 146 -12.88 11.41 1.24
N TYR A 147 -11.95 10.51 1.49
CA TYR A 147 -12.08 9.42 2.45
C TYR A 147 -11.23 9.73 3.68
N GLN A 148 -11.79 9.43 4.84
CA GLN A 148 -11.10 9.51 6.11
C GLN A 148 -10.92 8.10 6.67
N LEU A 149 -9.69 7.76 7.08
CA LEU A 149 -9.36 6.47 7.68
C LEU A 149 -8.23 6.64 8.72
N ALA A 150 -8.06 5.62 9.57
CA ALA A 150 -6.97 5.61 10.53
C ALA A 150 -5.61 5.40 9.84
N LEU A 151 -4.58 6.08 10.33
CA LEU A 151 -3.21 5.84 9.91
C LEU A 151 -2.70 4.54 10.56
N GLY A 152 -2.19 3.62 9.76
CA GLY A 152 -1.54 2.38 10.20
C GLY A 152 -0.04 2.55 10.37
N ASP A 153 0.61 1.52 10.90
CA ASP A 153 2.07 1.46 11.03
C ASP A 153 2.67 0.65 9.86
N PRO A 154 3.35 1.29 8.91
CA PRO A 154 3.96 0.60 7.76
C PRO A 154 5.13 -0.32 8.17
N ALA A 155 5.68 -0.17 9.39
CA ALA A 155 6.78 -0.99 9.87
C ALA A 155 6.34 -2.36 10.42
N LEU A 156 5.06 -2.70 10.35
CA LEU A 156 4.54 -3.99 10.85
C LEU A 156 5.11 -5.21 10.13
N VAL A 157 5.40 -5.09 8.83
CA VAL A 157 5.93 -6.17 8.01
C VAL A 157 6.97 -5.64 7.03
N ALA A 158 7.90 -6.52 6.65
CA ALA A 158 8.79 -6.30 5.52
C ALA A 158 8.45 -7.31 4.42
N VAL A 159 8.49 -6.87 3.16
CA VAL A 159 8.25 -7.72 2.00
C VAL A 159 9.54 -7.92 1.21
N GLY A 160 9.82 -9.17 0.86
CA GLY A 160 10.85 -9.53 -0.11
C GLY A 160 10.17 -10.07 -1.36
N LEU A 161 10.50 -9.54 -2.53
CA LEU A 161 9.94 -9.97 -3.80
C LEU A 161 11.02 -10.56 -4.69
N THR A 162 10.66 -11.58 -5.49
CA THR A 162 11.51 -12.08 -6.58
C THR A 162 11.37 -11.18 -7.82
N SER A 163 12.20 -11.39 -8.82
CA SER A 163 11.98 -10.74 -10.11
C SER A 163 10.73 -11.28 -10.80
N PRO A 164 9.90 -10.40 -11.41
CA PRO A 164 8.73 -10.83 -12.17
C PRO A 164 9.12 -11.77 -13.32
N THR A 165 8.37 -12.85 -13.49
CA THR A 165 8.56 -13.82 -14.55
C THR A 165 7.40 -13.72 -15.53
N PRO A 166 7.64 -13.39 -16.81
CA PRO A 166 6.57 -13.32 -17.82
C PRO A 166 5.96 -14.71 -18.07
N THR A 167 4.64 -14.72 -18.28
CA THR A 167 3.88 -15.90 -18.68
C THR A 167 3.55 -15.85 -20.17
N ALA A 168 3.05 -16.97 -20.72
CA ALA A 168 2.66 -17.06 -22.12
C ALA A 168 1.49 -16.13 -22.51
N GLU A 169 0.73 -15.63 -21.55
CA GLU A 169 -0.47 -14.80 -21.76
C GLU A 169 -0.21 -13.30 -21.63
N GLY A 170 1.08 -12.89 -21.51
CA GLY A 170 1.44 -11.49 -21.29
C GLY A 170 1.21 -11.02 -19.85
N LEU A 171 0.94 -11.94 -18.94
CA LEU A 171 0.91 -11.69 -17.51
C LEU A 171 2.30 -11.92 -16.89
N PHE A 172 2.47 -11.51 -15.65
CA PHE A 172 3.68 -11.75 -14.86
C PHE A 172 3.35 -12.52 -13.60
N THR A 173 4.19 -13.47 -13.24
CA THR A 173 4.15 -14.08 -11.91
C THR A 173 5.27 -13.55 -11.06
N LEU A 174 4.98 -13.34 -9.78
CA LEU A 174 5.91 -12.80 -8.79
C LEU A 174 5.73 -13.59 -7.49
N ASP A 175 6.81 -14.16 -6.97
CA ASP A 175 6.80 -14.77 -5.65
C ASP A 175 7.27 -13.75 -4.61
N GLY A 176 6.62 -13.76 -3.46
CA GLY A 176 6.91 -12.86 -2.37
C GLY A 176 6.92 -13.55 -1.01
N THR A 177 7.54 -12.87 -0.04
CA THR A 177 7.61 -13.33 1.34
C THR A 177 7.40 -12.16 2.28
N LEU A 178 6.45 -12.26 3.21
CA LEU A 178 6.31 -11.35 4.33
C LEU A 178 7.15 -11.84 5.51
N THR A 179 7.87 -10.91 6.12
CA THR A 179 8.70 -11.19 7.29
C THR A 179 8.38 -10.20 8.42
N ALA A 180 8.53 -10.66 9.67
CA ALA A 180 8.51 -9.81 10.83
C ALA A 180 9.80 -8.97 10.88
N PRO A 181 9.72 -7.63 10.96
CA PRO A 181 10.89 -6.76 10.84
C PRO A 181 11.90 -6.93 12.00
N ASP A 182 11.40 -7.24 13.20
CA ASP A 182 12.21 -7.37 14.43
C ASP A 182 13.01 -8.68 14.51
N ARG A 183 12.54 -9.76 13.87
CA ARG A 183 13.11 -11.11 13.99
C ARG A 183 13.52 -11.72 12.66
N GLY A 184 13.12 -11.13 11.54
CA GLY A 184 13.33 -11.69 10.21
C GLY A 184 12.60 -13.03 9.97
N ASN A 185 11.67 -13.39 10.86
CA ASN A 185 10.89 -14.63 10.71
C ASN A 185 9.91 -14.48 9.55
N VAL A 186 9.84 -15.49 8.70
CA VAL A 186 8.84 -15.58 7.64
C VAL A 186 7.46 -15.72 8.27
N ILE A 187 6.56 -14.79 7.94
CA ILE A 187 5.15 -14.83 8.32
C ILE A 187 4.37 -15.67 7.31
N CYS A 188 4.54 -15.38 6.03
CA CYS A 188 3.96 -16.16 4.94
C CYS A 188 4.78 -16.01 3.66
N SER A 189 4.57 -16.92 2.72
CA SER A 189 4.98 -16.78 1.32
C SER A 189 3.74 -16.71 0.44
N PHE A 190 3.87 -16.03 -0.69
CA PHE A 190 2.76 -15.84 -1.61
C PHE A 190 3.24 -15.80 -3.07
N ARG A 191 2.30 -16.02 -3.97
CA ARG A 191 2.45 -15.77 -5.40
C ARG A 191 1.38 -14.81 -5.87
N ALA A 192 1.80 -13.77 -6.58
CA ALA A 192 0.91 -12.84 -7.26
C ALA A 192 1.00 -13.04 -8.77
N VAL A 193 -0.14 -12.91 -9.44
CA VAL A 193 -0.25 -12.79 -10.89
C VAL A 193 -0.59 -11.33 -11.20
N LEU A 194 0.19 -10.71 -12.05
CA LEU A 194 0.12 -9.29 -12.35
C LEU A 194 -0.11 -9.06 -13.85
N THR A 195 -0.79 -7.97 -14.18
CA THR A 195 -0.84 -7.42 -15.52
C THR A 195 -0.23 -6.03 -15.54
N GLU A 196 0.54 -5.72 -16.58
CA GLU A 196 1.12 -4.39 -16.79
C GLU A 196 0.02 -3.38 -17.14
N ASN A 197 0.16 -2.15 -16.64
CA ASN A 197 -0.72 -1.04 -16.97
C ASN A 197 -0.01 0.32 -16.83
N ASP A 198 -0.69 1.38 -17.24
CA ASP A 198 -0.17 2.76 -17.20
C ASP A 198 -0.52 3.50 -15.90
N THR A 199 -0.84 2.78 -14.82
CA THR A 199 -1.10 3.40 -13.52
C THR A 199 0.18 3.75 -12.78
N MET A 200 0.08 4.49 -11.67
CA MET A 200 1.21 4.91 -10.84
C MET A 200 2.07 3.75 -10.33
N PHE A 201 1.51 2.54 -10.22
CA PHE A 201 2.23 1.34 -9.78
C PHE A 201 2.82 0.52 -10.93
N GLY A 202 2.43 0.80 -12.19
CA GLY A 202 2.85 0.06 -13.39
C GLY A 202 2.22 -1.31 -13.56
N PHE A 203 1.51 -1.82 -12.55
CA PHE A 203 0.87 -3.14 -12.54
C PHE A 203 -0.43 -3.15 -11.76
N SER A 204 -1.29 -4.13 -12.12
CA SER A 204 -2.45 -4.51 -11.32
C SER A 204 -2.41 -5.98 -10.97
N VAL A 205 -2.97 -6.32 -9.81
CA VAL A 205 -3.09 -7.71 -9.35
C VAL A 205 -4.26 -8.37 -10.06
N VAL A 206 -3.99 -9.51 -10.70
CA VAL A 206 -4.98 -10.38 -11.36
C VAL A 206 -5.40 -11.50 -10.42
N ASP A 207 -4.43 -12.08 -9.70
CA ASP A 207 -4.66 -13.15 -8.74
C ASP A 207 -3.58 -13.13 -7.64
N PHE A 208 -3.91 -13.68 -6.48
CA PHE A 208 -3.00 -13.74 -5.34
C PHE A 208 -3.30 -14.96 -4.48
N VAL A 209 -2.28 -15.77 -4.22
CA VAL A 209 -2.41 -16.99 -3.42
C VAL A 209 -1.25 -17.14 -2.42
N PHE A 210 -1.53 -17.62 -1.23
CA PHE A 210 -0.48 -18.07 -0.31
C PHE A 210 0.12 -19.41 -0.74
N SER A 211 1.43 -19.60 -0.50
CA SER A 211 2.19 -20.80 -0.89
C SER A 211 2.88 -21.47 0.29
#